data_63b87bc5fd06af1959231ecccab5936f
#
_entry.id   63b87bc5fd06af1959231ecccab5936f
#
_cell.length_a   1.000
_cell.length_b   1.000
_cell.length_c   1.000
_cell.angle_alpha   90.00
_cell.angle_beta   90.00
_cell.angle_gamma   90.00
#
_symmetry.space_group_name_H-M   'P 1'
#
loop_
_entity.id
_entity.type
_entity.pdbx_description
1 polymer ?
#
loop_
_entity_poly.entity_id
_entity_poly.type
_entity_poly.pdbx_seq_one_letter_code
_entity_poly.pdbx_strand_id
1 'polypeptide(L)'
;MREAPLISVLMPVYNCALYLRKAIDSVLAQTYSNFELLLINDGSTDNSKDIILSYNDPRIRYIENEHNLKLIATLNKGIDLAKGEYIARMDSDDVIPPNRFETQIRYLLKHPHVDLCSVWAYITDEKGKKIGKLKGIDTSGLINCSLFFTNPINHPGIMCKTHVLKENKFKTFLHAEDMELWITLRDKNYVMVNIPKYLYSYRWYGNNVSNSNAEFQLEQKKKLLKNQLETFFDRIIDEGEMNLHHLSYELFRWGNKKDGAIDQVTLCKEKEWLERISQQNLRNKMFPQSDLDALLCSRWLVCCLFTHKYMDFFRIKLPWNRAGVFFKIIKLLIYK
;
A
#
# COMPACT_ATOMS: atom_id res chain seq x y z
N MET A 1 -33.91 -10.08 0.66
CA MET A 1 -32.51 -9.99 0.14
C MET A 1 -31.98 -8.65 0.62
N ARG A 2 -30.74 -8.62 1.18
CA ARG A 2 -30.12 -7.34 1.54
C ARG A 2 -29.91 -6.54 0.26
N GLU A 3 -30.27 -5.26 0.24
CA GLU A 3 -29.94 -4.39 -0.90
C GLU A 3 -28.43 -4.40 -1.15
N ALA A 4 -28.05 -4.27 -2.41
CA ALA A 4 -26.64 -4.19 -2.79
C ALA A 4 -26.04 -2.91 -2.16
N PRO A 5 -24.95 -2.98 -1.37
CA PRO A 5 -24.42 -1.81 -0.68
C PRO A 5 -23.93 -0.73 -1.64
N LEU A 6 -24.16 0.53 -1.32
CA LEU A 6 -23.66 1.66 -2.10
C LEU A 6 -22.13 1.79 -1.92
N ILE A 7 -21.40 1.98 -3.00
CA ILE A 7 -19.98 2.28 -3.01
C ILE A 7 -19.77 3.76 -3.35
N SER A 8 -19.06 4.52 -2.53
CA SER A 8 -18.55 5.84 -2.90
C SER A 8 -17.17 5.70 -3.53
N VAL A 9 -17.06 5.98 -4.82
CA VAL A 9 -15.76 6.00 -5.51
C VAL A 9 -15.14 7.37 -5.32
N LEU A 10 -14.01 7.43 -4.59
CA LEU A 10 -13.32 8.68 -4.27
C LEU A 10 -12.18 8.90 -5.25
N MET A 11 -12.30 9.89 -6.12
CA MET A 11 -11.32 10.26 -7.14
C MET A 11 -10.93 11.74 -7.00
N PRO A 12 -9.82 12.06 -6.34
CA PRO A 12 -9.26 13.41 -6.35
C PRO A 12 -8.69 13.71 -7.75
N VAL A 13 -8.89 14.95 -8.22
CA VAL A 13 -8.45 15.40 -9.54
C VAL A 13 -7.64 16.69 -9.39
N TYR A 14 -6.41 16.69 -9.89
CA TYR A 14 -5.59 17.89 -9.98
C TYR A 14 -4.70 17.83 -11.22
N ASN A 15 -4.93 18.74 -12.19
CA ASN A 15 -4.17 18.86 -13.43
C ASN A 15 -3.94 17.52 -14.15
N CYS A 16 -5.04 16.81 -14.45
CA CYS A 16 -5.01 15.45 -14.99
C CYS A 16 -5.78 15.30 -16.32
N ALA A 17 -6.02 16.39 -17.05
CA ALA A 17 -6.87 16.40 -18.26
C ALA A 17 -6.49 15.32 -19.28
N LEU A 18 -5.19 14.99 -19.41
CA LEU A 18 -4.69 14.02 -20.40
C LEU A 18 -5.25 12.60 -20.18
N TYR A 19 -5.45 12.19 -18.92
CA TYR A 19 -5.81 10.80 -18.56
C TYR A 19 -7.21 10.69 -17.98
N LEU A 20 -7.75 11.80 -17.47
CA LEU A 20 -8.99 11.86 -16.68
C LEU A 20 -10.20 11.19 -17.36
N ARG A 21 -10.39 11.41 -18.66
CA ARG A 21 -11.51 10.81 -19.40
C ARG A 21 -11.46 9.28 -19.33
N LYS A 22 -10.29 8.68 -19.57
CA LYS A 22 -10.11 7.21 -19.49
C LYS A 22 -10.35 6.69 -18.08
N ALA A 23 -9.94 7.43 -17.06
CA ALA A 23 -10.16 7.07 -15.66
C ALA A 23 -11.66 7.05 -15.33
N ILE A 24 -12.39 8.14 -15.65
CA ILE A 24 -13.85 8.24 -15.45
C ILE A 24 -14.58 7.13 -16.21
N ASP A 25 -14.30 6.94 -17.50
CA ASP A 25 -14.94 5.91 -18.33
C ASP A 25 -14.75 4.51 -17.75
N SER A 26 -13.56 4.21 -17.20
CA SER A 26 -13.27 2.91 -16.57
C SER A 26 -14.09 2.66 -15.30
N VAL A 27 -14.42 3.72 -14.56
CA VAL A 27 -15.31 3.65 -13.39
C VAL A 27 -16.76 3.49 -13.83
N LEU A 28 -17.21 4.26 -14.81
CA LEU A 28 -18.60 4.19 -15.29
C LEU A 28 -18.93 2.83 -15.95
N ALA A 29 -17.90 2.15 -16.49
CA ALA A 29 -18.02 0.82 -17.10
C ALA A 29 -17.98 -0.36 -16.10
N GLN A 30 -18.03 -0.12 -14.81
CA GLN A 30 -18.01 -1.20 -13.79
C GLN A 30 -19.29 -2.05 -13.85
N THR A 31 -19.12 -3.38 -13.72
CA THR A 31 -20.25 -4.33 -13.68
C THR A 31 -21.13 -4.18 -12.44
N TYR A 32 -20.58 -3.69 -11.35
CA TYR A 32 -21.30 -3.31 -10.16
C TYR A 32 -21.84 -1.89 -10.33
N SER A 33 -23.15 -1.71 -10.43
CA SER A 33 -23.77 -0.44 -10.81
C SER A 33 -24.15 0.47 -9.64
N ASN A 34 -24.27 -0.08 -8.40
CA ASN A 34 -24.71 0.70 -7.23
C ASN A 34 -23.53 1.47 -6.60
N PHE A 35 -23.10 2.54 -7.29
CA PHE A 35 -22.04 3.42 -6.77
C PHE A 35 -22.35 4.89 -7.09
N GLU A 36 -21.75 5.80 -6.32
CA GLU A 36 -21.57 7.20 -6.63
C GLU A 36 -20.09 7.45 -6.96
N LEU A 37 -19.79 8.34 -7.89
CA LEU A 37 -18.43 8.76 -8.24
C LEU A 37 -18.20 10.19 -7.79
N LEU A 38 -17.43 10.36 -6.71
CA LEU A 38 -17.02 11.66 -6.16
C LEU A 38 -15.78 12.14 -6.93
N LEU A 39 -15.99 13.04 -7.90
CA LEU A 39 -14.92 13.74 -8.61
C LEU A 39 -14.62 15.04 -7.89
N ILE A 40 -13.50 15.08 -7.16
CA ILE A 40 -13.12 16.26 -6.36
C ILE A 40 -12.01 17.00 -7.09
N ASN A 41 -12.37 18.07 -7.79
CA ASN A 41 -11.42 18.95 -8.46
C ASN A 41 -10.70 19.83 -7.43
N ASP A 42 -9.41 19.58 -7.24
CA ASP A 42 -8.58 20.25 -6.26
C ASP A 42 -7.92 21.53 -6.83
N GLY A 43 -8.75 22.39 -7.45
CA GLY A 43 -8.28 23.64 -8.02
C GLY A 43 -7.41 23.45 -9.26
N SER A 44 -7.79 22.54 -10.18
CA SER A 44 -7.08 22.35 -11.45
C SER A 44 -7.07 23.60 -12.30
N THR A 45 -5.94 23.82 -12.98
CA THR A 45 -5.72 24.96 -13.89
C THR A 45 -5.70 24.53 -15.38
N ASP A 46 -5.83 23.22 -15.63
CA ASP A 46 -5.94 22.64 -16.96
C ASP A 46 -7.43 22.35 -17.31
N ASN A 47 -7.69 21.66 -18.42
CA ASN A 47 -9.03 21.33 -18.87
C ASN A 47 -9.74 20.22 -18.05
N SER A 48 -9.23 19.83 -16.87
CA SER A 48 -9.82 18.78 -16.06
C SER A 48 -11.26 19.08 -15.65
N LYS A 49 -11.56 20.33 -15.29
CA LYS A 49 -12.93 20.78 -14.96
C LYS A 49 -13.90 20.58 -16.11
N ASP A 50 -13.53 21.03 -17.29
CA ASP A 50 -14.40 20.94 -18.48
C ASP A 50 -14.65 19.50 -18.88
N ILE A 51 -13.64 18.62 -18.72
CA ILE A 51 -13.78 17.19 -18.94
C ILE A 51 -14.83 16.61 -17.98
N ILE A 52 -14.76 16.90 -16.69
CA ILE A 52 -15.72 16.40 -15.70
C ILE A 52 -17.13 16.89 -16.05
N LEU A 53 -17.30 18.17 -16.33
CA LEU A 53 -18.59 18.79 -16.61
C LEU A 53 -19.20 18.33 -17.95
N SER A 54 -18.41 17.72 -18.84
CA SER A 54 -18.90 17.13 -20.08
C SER A 54 -19.68 15.81 -19.89
N TYR A 55 -19.62 15.20 -18.71
CA TYR A 55 -20.36 13.97 -18.40
C TYR A 55 -21.77 14.27 -17.90
N ASN A 56 -22.76 13.50 -18.40
CA ASN A 56 -24.14 13.55 -17.94
C ASN A 56 -24.57 12.17 -17.38
N ASP A 57 -23.87 11.70 -16.32
CA ASP A 57 -24.19 10.45 -15.64
C ASP A 57 -24.65 10.77 -14.20
N PRO A 58 -25.85 10.34 -13.78
CA PRO A 58 -26.40 10.67 -12.45
C PRO A 58 -25.59 10.12 -11.29
N ARG A 59 -24.69 9.18 -11.52
CA ARG A 59 -23.79 8.63 -10.49
C ARG A 59 -22.64 9.57 -10.18
N ILE A 60 -22.33 10.54 -11.05
CA ILE A 60 -21.25 11.50 -10.85
C ILE A 60 -21.70 12.62 -9.90
N ARG A 61 -20.88 12.85 -8.89
CA ARG A 61 -20.99 14.01 -8.00
C ARG A 61 -19.71 14.85 -8.13
N TYR A 62 -19.83 15.97 -8.81
CA TYR A 62 -18.76 16.94 -8.94
C TYR A 62 -18.63 17.79 -7.66
N ILE A 63 -17.43 17.90 -7.14
CA ILE A 63 -17.07 18.76 -6.01
C ILE A 63 -15.86 19.59 -6.44
N GLU A 64 -15.90 20.89 -6.18
CA GLU A 64 -14.79 21.80 -6.46
C GLU A 64 -14.18 22.33 -5.17
N ASN A 65 -12.85 22.38 -5.09
CA ASN A 65 -12.13 23.13 -4.10
C ASN A 65 -11.80 24.51 -4.69
N GLU A 66 -11.91 25.56 -3.90
CA GLU A 66 -11.64 26.93 -4.32
C GLU A 66 -10.18 27.12 -4.78
N HIS A 67 -9.27 26.34 -4.20
CA HIS A 67 -7.85 26.30 -4.52
C HIS A 67 -7.30 24.91 -4.21
N ASN A 68 -6.04 24.65 -4.57
CA ASN A 68 -5.39 23.35 -4.32
C ASN A 68 -5.13 23.15 -2.81
N LEU A 69 -5.97 22.29 -2.19
CA LEU A 69 -5.86 21.89 -0.78
C LEU A 69 -4.85 20.77 -0.55
N LYS A 70 -4.30 20.20 -1.60
CA LYS A 70 -3.44 19.02 -1.61
C LYS A 70 -4.18 17.72 -1.31
N LEU A 71 -3.52 16.60 -1.63
CA LEU A 71 -4.12 15.26 -1.66
C LEU A 71 -4.82 14.88 -0.35
N ILE A 72 -4.15 15.08 0.79
CA ILE A 72 -4.67 14.68 2.11
C ILE A 72 -6.00 15.36 2.43
N ALA A 73 -6.05 16.69 2.27
CA ALA A 73 -7.27 17.45 2.57
C ALA A 73 -8.40 17.08 1.60
N THR A 74 -8.09 16.90 0.33
CA THR A 74 -9.04 16.50 -0.71
C THR A 74 -9.60 15.09 -0.48
N LEU A 75 -8.75 14.12 -0.09
CA LEU A 75 -9.19 12.78 0.31
C LEU A 75 -10.09 12.83 1.54
N ASN A 76 -9.71 13.58 2.56
CA ASN A 76 -10.51 13.70 3.79
C ASN A 76 -11.87 14.37 3.53
N LYS A 77 -11.92 15.41 2.69
CA LYS A 77 -13.18 16.01 2.23
C LYS A 77 -14.07 14.98 1.53
N GLY A 78 -13.49 14.16 0.67
CA GLY A 78 -14.24 13.10 -0.01
C GLY A 78 -14.75 12.01 0.94
N ILE A 79 -13.96 11.61 1.93
CA ILE A 79 -14.38 10.68 2.98
C ILE A 79 -15.60 11.23 3.76
N ASP A 80 -15.61 12.53 4.08
CA ASP A 80 -16.74 13.16 4.77
C ASP A 80 -18.00 13.18 3.91
N LEU A 81 -17.86 13.44 2.62
CA LEU A 81 -18.96 13.53 1.65
C LEU A 81 -19.48 12.18 1.16
N ALA A 82 -18.76 11.08 1.42
CA ALA A 82 -19.12 9.74 1.01
C ALA A 82 -20.42 9.28 1.68
N LYS A 83 -21.37 8.79 0.86
CA LYS A 83 -22.69 8.27 1.27
C LYS A 83 -22.72 6.74 1.29
N GLY A 84 -21.79 6.08 0.60
CA GLY A 84 -21.73 4.63 0.48
C GLY A 84 -21.32 3.94 1.78
N GLU A 85 -21.72 2.69 1.93
CA GLU A 85 -21.24 1.81 3.00
C GLU A 85 -19.76 1.48 2.87
N TYR A 86 -19.24 1.57 1.63
CA TYR A 86 -17.83 1.35 1.30
C TYR A 86 -17.30 2.53 0.50
N ILE A 87 -16.03 2.85 0.70
CA ILE A 87 -15.27 3.79 -0.12
C ILE A 87 -14.27 3.00 -0.96
N ALA A 88 -14.32 3.18 -2.29
CA ALA A 88 -13.30 2.70 -3.23
C ALA A 88 -12.44 3.89 -3.67
N ARG A 89 -11.13 3.81 -3.46
CA ARG A 89 -10.21 4.87 -3.92
C ARG A 89 -9.82 4.65 -5.38
N MET A 90 -9.62 5.74 -6.12
CA MET A 90 -9.19 5.74 -7.52
C MET A 90 -8.33 6.96 -7.81
N ASP A 91 -7.21 6.80 -8.54
CA ASP A 91 -6.46 7.93 -9.09
C ASP A 91 -7.04 8.39 -10.42
N SER A 92 -6.94 9.67 -10.71
CA SER A 92 -7.50 10.30 -11.91
C SER A 92 -6.69 10.04 -13.19
N ASP A 93 -5.51 9.43 -13.08
CA ASP A 93 -4.62 9.05 -14.19
C ASP A 93 -4.57 7.54 -14.47
N ASP A 94 -5.25 6.73 -13.67
CA ASP A 94 -5.24 5.27 -13.72
C ASP A 94 -6.49 4.68 -14.37
N VAL A 95 -6.49 3.37 -14.60
CA VAL A 95 -7.61 2.64 -15.23
C VAL A 95 -7.88 1.34 -14.48
N ILE A 96 -9.15 0.98 -14.37
CA ILE A 96 -9.59 -0.25 -13.70
C ILE A 96 -10.39 -1.17 -14.66
N PRO A 97 -10.25 -2.51 -14.56
CA PRO A 97 -11.06 -3.44 -15.31
C PRO A 97 -12.52 -3.43 -14.80
N PRO A 98 -13.50 -3.79 -15.65
CA PRO A 98 -14.93 -3.67 -15.32
C PRO A 98 -15.39 -4.43 -14.08
N ASN A 99 -14.69 -5.47 -13.67
CA ASN A 99 -15.06 -6.36 -12.57
C ASN A 99 -14.39 -6.01 -11.23
N ARG A 100 -13.70 -4.86 -11.11
CA ARG A 100 -12.99 -4.51 -9.86
C ARG A 100 -13.96 -4.39 -8.69
N PHE A 101 -14.97 -3.53 -8.80
CA PHE A 101 -15.87 -3.26 -7.67
C PHE A 101 -16.66 -4.50 -7.27
N GLU A 102 -17.18 -5.23 -8.25
CA GLU A 102 -17.88 -6.48 -7.98
C GLU A 102 -17.02 -7.51 -7.26
N THR A 103 -15.75 -7.65 -7.66
CA THR A 103 -14.83 -8.58 -7.01
C THR A 103 -14.53 -8.17 -5.57
N GLN A 104 -14.26 -6.88 -5.32
CA GLN A 104 -13.93 -6.38 -3.98
C GLN A 104 -15.15 -6.42 -3.04
N ILE A 105 -16.32 -5.97 -3.50
CA ILE A 105 -17.51 -5.97 -2.64
C ILE A 105 -17.98 -7.39 -2.30
N ARG A 106 -17.95 -8.33 -3.27
CA ARG A 106 -18.25 -9.74 -2.99
C ARG A 106 -17.28 -10.34 -1.96
N TYR A 107 -16.00 -9.97 -2.03
CA TYR A 107 -15.02 -10.42 -1.05
C TYR A 107 -15.33 -9.88 0.34
N LEU A 108 -15.58 -8.58 0.50
CA LEU A 108 -15.89 -7.95 1.78
C LEU A 108 -17.19 -8.48 2.39
N LEU A 109 -18.21 -8.71 1.59
CA LEU A 109 -19.48 -9.31 2.05
C LEU A 109 -19.32 -10.77 2.49
N LYS A 110 -18.45 -11.53 1.84
CA LYS A 110 -18.13 -12.91 2.23
C LYS A 110 -17.24 -12.98 3.47
N HIS A 111 -16.45 -11.93 3.74
CA HIS A 111 -15.50 -11.84 4.85
C HIS A 111 -15.81 -10.60 5.72
N PRO A 112 -16.91 -10.59 6.49
CA PRO A 112 -17.40 -9.38 7.21
C PRO A 112 -16.42 -8.87 8.29
N HIS A 113 -15.46 -9.70 8.72
CA HIS A 113 -14.38 -9.32 9.63
C HIS A 113 -13.27 -8.51 8.94
N VAL A 114 -13.25 -8.46 7.61
CA VAL A 114 -12.29 -7.64 6.85
C VAL A 114 -12.82 -6.22 6.75
N ASP A 115 -11.97 -5.25 7.05
CA ASP A 115 -12.33 -3.83 7.06
C ASP A 115 -11.87 -3.10 5.81
N LEU A 116 -10.73 -3.52 5.26
CA LEU A 116 -10.14 -2.97 4.05
C LEU A 116 -9.58 -4.09 3.18
N CYS A 117 -9.88 -4.04 1.89
CA CYS A 117 -9.18 -4.85 0.91
C CYS A 117 -8.52 -3.98 -0.17
N SER A 118 -7.34 -4.37 -0.63
CA SER A 118 -6.70 -3.81 -1.82
C SER A 118 -6.56 -4.90 -2.89
N VAL A 119 -6.01 -4.55 -4.03
CA VAL A 119 -5.84 -5.43 -5.18
C VAL A 119 -4.45 -5.30 -5.79
N TRP A 120 -4.01 -6.31 -6.52
CA TRP A 120 -2.80 -6.23 -7.33
C TRP A 120 -3.00 -5.29 -8.52
N ALA A 121 -1.89 -4.71 -9.01
CA ALA A 121 -1.91 -3.81 -10.13
C ALA A 121 -0.95 -4.23 -11.24
N TYR A 122 -1.33 -3.94 -12.48
CA TYR A 122 -0.36 -3.82 -13.56
C TYR A 122 0.27 -2.43 -13.53
N ILE A 123 1.57 -2.34 -13.79
CA ILE A 123 2.21 -1.08 -14.14
C ILE A 123 2.08 -0.89 -15.64
N THR A 124 1.60 0.28 -16.06
CA THR A 124 1.46 0.61 -17.48
C THR A 124 2.27 1.86 -17.81
N ASP A 125 2.72 1.97 -19.06
CA ASP A 125 3.30 3.21 -19.59
C ASP A 125 2.20 4.28 -19.85
N GLU A 126 2.60 5.43 -20.35
CA GLU A 126 1.70 6.55 -20.71
C GLU A 126 0.61 6.14 -21.70
N LYS A 127 0.90 5.20 -22.61
CA LYS A 127 -0.02 4.70 -23.63
C LYS A 127 -0.96 3.60 -23.11
N GLY A 128 -0.73 3.12 -21.86
CA GLY A 128 -1.50 2.04 -21.25
C GLY A 128 -0.96 0.63 -21.55
N LYS A 129 0.23 0.50 -22.14
CA LYS A 129 0.88 -0.80 -22.35
C LYS A 129 1.43 -1.30 -21.01
N LYS A 130 1.16 -2.55 -20.68
CA LYS A 130 1.68 -3.20 -19.47
C LYS A 130 3.19 -3.36 -19.55
N ILE A 131 3.90 -2.80 -18.56
CA ILE A 131 5.38 -2.84 -18.43
C ILE A 131 5.84 -3.53 -17.15
N GLY A 132 4.94 -3.78 -16.21
CA GLY A 132 5.27 -4.43 -14.93
C GLY A 132 4.05 -4.91 -14.15
N LYS A 133 4.30 -5.43 -12.97
CA LYS A 133 3.30 -5.96 -12.05
C LYS A 133 3.60 -5.51 -10.63
N LEU A 134 2.58 -5.09 -9.90
CA LEU A 134 2.61 -4.86 -8.46
C LEU A 134 1.77 -5.93 -7.79
N LYS A 135 2.42 -6.80 -7.02
CA LYS A 135 1.78 -7.81 -6.19
C LYS A 135 1.86 -7.36 -4.73
N GLY A 136 0.77 -7.52 -4.01
CA GLY A 136 0.73 -7.30 -2.56
C GLY A 136 0.64 -8.61 -1.80
N ILE A 137 1.14 -8.62 -0.58
CA ILE A 137 0.97 -9.71 0.39
C ILE A 137 -0.52 -9.81 0.73
N ASP A 138 -1.10 -11.03 0.72
CA ASP A 138 -2.55 -11.23 0.77
C ASP A 138 -3.13 -11.43 2.17
N THR A 139 -2.34 -11.81 3.17
CA THR A 139 -2.83 -12.09 4.53
C THR A 139 -2.59 -10.94 5.49
N SER A 140 -3.58 -10.65 6.35
CA SER A 140 -3.52 -9.54 7.31
C SER A 140 -2.31 -9.61 8.24
N GLY A 141 -1.97 -10.78 8.79
CA GLY A 141 -0.81 -10.93 9.66
C GLY A 141 0.51 -10.57 8.98
N LEU A 142 0.72 -11.03 7.75
CA LEU A 142 1.91 -10.67 6.96
C LEU A 142 1.89 -9.20 6.50
N ILE A 143 0.72 -8.63 6.20
CA ILE A 143 0.57 -7.19 5.90
C ILE A 143 1.01 -6.37 7.11
N ASN A 144 0.51 -6.71 8.31
CA ASN A 144 0.83 -6.03 9.54
C ASN A 144 2.32 -6.07 9.86
N CYS A 145 2.96 -7.23 9.71
CA CYS A 145 4.42 -7.36 9.85
C CYS A 145 5.18 -6.55 8.79
N SER A 146 4.69 -6.54 7.54
CA SER A 146 5.36 -5.83 6.43
C SER A 146 5.35 -4.32 6.59
N LEU A 147 4.30 -3.75 7.20
CA LEU A 147 4.22 -2.32 7.54
C LEU A 147 5.33 -1.86 8.49
N PHE A 148 5.98 -2.79 9.17
CA PHE A 148 7.17 -2.52 9.98
C PHE A 148 8.41 -2.23 9.13
N PHE A 149 8.36 -2.46 7.82
CA PHE A 149 9.48 -2.30 6.89
C PHE A 149 9.13 -1.52 5.62
N THR A 150 7.91 -1.65 5.11
CA THR A 150 7.49 -1.08 3.84
C THR A 150 5.98 -0.97 3.76
N ASN A 151 5.47 -0.29 2.73
CA ASN A 151 4.04 -0.24 2.42
C ASN A 151 3.61 -1.43 1.54
N PRO A 152 2.84 -2.41 2.06
CA PRO A 152 2.41 -3.59 1.31
C PRO A 152 1.06 -3.41 0.60
N ILE A 153 0.40 -2.26 0.75
CA ILE A 153 -0.95 -1.99 0.26
C ILE A 153 -0.90 -0.98 -0.88
N ASN A 154 -1.49 -1.34 -2.02
CA ASN A 154 -1.67 -0.42 -3.14
C ASN A 154 -2.81 0.56 -2.82
N HIS A 155 -2.46 1.81 -2.48
CA HIS A 155 -3.41 2.84 -2.03
C HIS A 155 -4.57 3.07 -3.02
N PRO A 156 -4.35 3.30 -4.33
CA PRO A 156 -5.44 3.53 -5.26
C PRO A 156 -6.30 2.28 -5.54
N GLY A 157 -5.84 1.11 -5.11
CA GLY A 157 -6.55 -0.16 -5.27
C GLY A 157 -7.47 -0.53 -4.11
N ILE A 158 -7.58 0.29 -3.05
CA ILE A 158 -8.36 -0.08 -1.87
C ILE A 158 -9.87 0.02 -2.08
N MET A 159 -10.59 -0.82 -1.31
CA MET A 159 -11.99 -0.67 -0.92
C MET A 159 -12.09 -0.90 0.58
N CYS A 160 -12.68 0.04 1.31
CA CYS A 160 -12.73 0.07 2.77
C CYS A 160 -14.14 0.37 3.26
N LYS A 161 -14.52 -0.17 4.41
CA LYS A 161 -15.76 0.24 5.10
C LYS A 161 -15.68 1.74 5.41
N THR A 162 -16.72 2.49 5.07
CA THR A 162 -16.74 3.95 5.17
C THR A 162 -16.50 4.46 6.58
N HIS A 163 -17.09 3.80 7.61
CA HIS A 163 -16.88 4.22 9.00
C HIS A 163 -15.42 4.15 9.43
N VAL A 164 -14.68 3.13 8.95
CA VAL A 164 -13.24 2.97 9.27
C VAL A 164 -12.43 4.18 8.79
N LEU A 165 -12.67 4.65 7.56
CA LEU A 165 -11.98 5.84 7.04
C LEU A 165 -12.46 7.14 7.69
N LYS A 166 -13.75 7.25 8.03
CA LYS A 166 -14.30 8.41 8.76
C LYS A 166 -13.68 8.56 10.16
N GLU A 167 -13.44 7.45 10.85
CA GLU A 167 -12.83 7.43 12.19
C GLU A 167 -11.31 7.61 12.16
N ASN A 168 -10.66 7.29 11.04
CA ASN A 168 -9.19 7.22 10.94
C ASN A 168 -8.66 7.98 9.72
N LYS A 169 -9.11 9.19 9.49
CA LYS A 169 -8.72 10.02 8.35
C LYS A 169 -7.21 10.07 8.11
N PHE A 170 -6.82 10.40 6.87
CA PHE A 170 -5.44 10.69 6.52
C PHE A 170 -4.90 11.84 7.36
N LYS A 171 -3.63 11.74 7.82
CA LYS A 171 -3.01 12.72 8.70
C LYS A 171 -1.92 13.51 7.97
N THR A 172 -0.77 13.66 8.59
CA THR A 172 0.19 14.72 8.27
C THR A 172 1.45 14.29 7.52
N PHE A 173 1.73 12.98 7.39
CA PHE A 173 2.92 12.52 6.67
C PHE A 173 2.73 12.61 5.16
N LEU A 174 2.94 13.80 4.61
CA LEU A 174 2.80 14.08 3.18
C LEU A 174 3.66 13.10 2.35
N HIS A 175 3.07 12.52 1.30
CA HIS A 175 3.66 11.46 0.45
C HIS A 175 3.96 10.12 1.16
N ALA A 176 3.51 9.95 2.41
CA ALA A 176 3.49 8.68 3.13
C ALA A 176 2.19 8.55 3.97
N GLU A 177 1.20 9.36 3.65
CA GLU A 177 -0.11 9.43 4.30
C GLU A 177 -0.86 8.10 4.30
N ASP A 178 -0.69 7.33 3.25
CA ASP A 178 -1.27 6.01 3.12
C ASP A 178 -0.61 5.01 4.09
N MET A 179 0.72 4.98 4.15
CA MET A 179 1.44 4.12 5.09
C MET A 179 1.13 4.50 6.55
N GLU A 180 1.04 5.79 6.88
CA GLU A 180 0.63 6.28 8.20
C GLU A 180 -0.78 5.77 8.56
N LEU A 181 -1.71 5.83 7.61
CA LEU A 181 -3.07 5.33 7.82
C LEU A 181 -3.06 3.82 8.06
N TRP A 182 -2.33 3.03 7.26
CA TRP A 182 -2.28 1.57 7.44
C TRP A 182 -1.66 1.18 8.78
N ILE A 183 -0.64 1.89 9.25
CA ILE A 183 -0.07 1.70 10.59
C ILE A 183 -1.13 2.01 11.66
N THR A 184 -1.86 3.11 11.52
CA THR A 184 -2.95 3.47 12.43
C THR A 184 -4.04 2.41 12.47
N LEU A 185 -4.45 1.88 11.31
CA LEU A 185 -5.46 0.82 11.23
C LEU A 185 -4.98 -0.49 11.85
N ARG A 186 -3.73 -0.88 11.60
CA ARG A 186 -3.10 -2.04 12.26
C ARG A 186 -3.12 -1.90 13.78
N ASP A 187 -2.69 -0.75 14.31
CA ASP A 187 -2.58 -0.51 15.75
C ASP A 187 -3.94 -0.49 16.46
N LYS A 188 -5.01 -0.22 15.70
CA LYS A 188 -6.41 -0.33 16.13
C LYS A 188 -7.05 -1.69 15.82
N ASN A 189 -6.26 -2.69 15.37
CA ASN A 189 -6.69 -4.05 15.05
C ASN A 189 -7.71 -4.15 13.90
N TYR A 190 -7.78 -3.19 12.97
CA TYR A 190 -8.55 -3.35 11.75
C TYR A 190 -7.90 -4.39 10.82
N VAL A 191 -8.72 -5.18 10.16
CA VAL A 191 -8.27 -6.29 9.31
C VAL A 191 -8.11 -5.80 7.87
N MET A 192 -6.86 -5.80 7.40
CA MET A 192 -6.49 -5.39 6.04
C MET A 192 -6.00 -6.61 5.24
N VAL A 193 -6.41 -6.73 3.98
CA VAL A 193 -6.00 -7.82 3.08
C VAL A 193 -5.71 -7.29 1.66
N ASN A 194 -4.94 -8.04 0.86
CA ASN A 194 -4.87 -7.82 -0.58
C ASN A 194 -5.52 -9.03 -1.29
N ILE A 195 -6.46 -8.76 -2.17
CA ILE A 195 -7.04 -9.77 -3.05
C ILE A 195 -6.02 -10.06 -4.15
N PRO A 196 -5.56 -11.32 -4.35
CA PRO A 196 -4.50 -11.66 -5.29
C PRO A 196 -5.01 -11.68 -6.75
N LYS A 197 -5.58 -10.56 -7.18
CA LYS A 197 -6.09 -10.35 -8.55
C LYS A 197 -5.65 -8.99 -9.07
N TYR A 198 -5.24 -8.95 -10.34
CA TYR A 198 -4.87 -7.72 -11.04
C TYR A 198 -6.14 -6.97 -11.46
N LEU A 199 -6.59 -6.07 -10.59
CA LEU A 199 -7.82 -5.28 -10.78
C LEU A 199 -7.55 -3.77 -10.80
N TYR A 200 -6.30 -3.39 -11.05
CA TYR A 200 -5.85 -2.02 -11.15
C TYR A 200 -4.76 -1.90 -12.20
N SER A 201 -4.72 -0.79 -12.94
CA SER A 201 -3.67 -0.45 -13.89
C SER A 201 -3.07 0.88 -13.50
N TYR A 202 -1.93 0.82 -12.81
CA TYR A 202 -1.17 1.97 -12.34
C TYR A 202 -0.34 2.53 -13.49
N ARG A 203 -0.58 3.79 -13.85
CA ARG A 203 0.15 4.46 -14.93
C ARG A 203 1.45 5.04 -14.39
N TRP A 204 2.55 4.64 -15.05
CA TRP A 204 3.89 5.12 -14.73
C TRP A 204 4.38 6.04 -15.85
N TYR A 205 4.66 7.30 -15.51
CA TYR A 205 5.20 8.30 -16.41
C TYR A 205 6.14 9.25 -15.66
N GLY A 206 6.96 10.05 -16.42
CA GLY A 206 8.03 10.84 -15.82
C GLY A 206 7.61 11.80 -14.71
N ASN A 207 6.40 12.35 -14.78
CA ASN A 207 5.88 13.37 -13.89
C ASN A 207 4.95 12.85 -12.77
N ASN A 208 4.93 11.54 -12.51
CA ASN A 208 4.18 11.03 -11.35
C ASN A 208 4.67 11.68 -10.06
N VAL A 209 3.76 11.98 -9.14
CA VAL A 209 4.08 12.52 -7.80
C VAL A 209 5.11 11.64 -7.08
N SER A 210 5.03 10.32 -7.27
CA SER A 210 5.98 9.34 -6.72
C SER A 210 7.41 9.48 -7.26
N ASN A 211 7.60 10.04 -8.47
CA ASN A 211 8.92 10.27 -9.06
C ASN A 211 9.48 11.63 -8.66
N SER A 212 8.64 12.68 -8.76
CA SER A 212 9.08 14.07 -8.51
C SER A 212 9.40 14.34 -7.04
N ASN A 213 8.88 13.54 -6.11
CA ASN A 213 9.07 13.71 -4.66
C ASN A 213 9.74 12.49 -3.99
N ALA A 214 10.50 11.68 -4.74
CA ALA A 214 11.01 10.40 -4.25
C ALA A 214 11.90 10.51 -2.99
N GLU A 215 12.78 11.51 -2.92
CA GLU A 215 13.65 11.73 -1.76
C GLU A 215 12.84 12.15 -0.53
N PHE A 216 11.95 13.11 -0.68
CA PHE A 216 11.09 13.55 0.41
C PHE A 216 10.17 12.41 0.91
N GLN A 217 9.60 11.62 -0.02
CA GLN A 217 8.81 10.45 0.31
C GLN A 217 9.62 9.42 1.10
N LEU A 218 10.89 9.19 0.71
CA LEU A 218 11.77 8.29 1.43
C LEU A 218 12.06 8.78 2.85
N GLU A 219 12.30 10.08 3.01
CA GLU A 219 12.51 10.70 4.32
C GLU A 219 11.29 10.54 5.24
N GLN A 220 10.08 10.82 4.73
CA GLN A 220 8.85 10.65 5.51
C GLN A 220 8.63 9.18 5.92
N LYS A 221 8.88 8.24 5.01
CA LYS A 221 8.83 6.80 5.32
C LYS A 221 9.86 6.41 6.38
N LYS A 222 11.10 6.91 6.30
CA LYS A 222 12.13 6.66 7.31
C LYS A 222 11.68 7.15 8.70
N LYS A 223 11.07 8.34 8.78
CA LYS A 223 10.52 8.87 10.05
C LYS A 223 9.43 7.96 10.61
N LEU A 224 8.47 7.52 9.78
CA LEU A 224 7.42 6.58 10.20
C LEU A 224 8.00 5.25 10.70
N LEU A 225 8.98 4.68 9.99
CA LEU A 225 9.62 3.43 10.38
C LEU A 225 10.40 3.59 11.68
N LYS A 226 11.12 4.71 11.84
CA LYS A 226 11.85 5.02 13.09
C LYS A 226 10.90 5.09 14.27
N ASN A 227 9.79 5.82 14.17
CA ASN A 227 8.79 5.92 15.23
C ASN A 227 8.23 4.53 15.62
N GLN A 228 7.96 3.66 14.64
CA GLN A 228 7.53 2.29 14.93
C GLN A 228 8.58 1.48 15.66
N LEU A 229 9.85 1.58 15.24
CA LEU A 229 10.97 0.88 15.90
C LEU A 229 11.19 1.36 17.34
N GLU A 230 11.13 2.67 17.56
CA GLU A 230 11.28 3.26 18.90
C GLU A 230 10.16 2.79 19.84
N THR A 231 8.92 2.77 19.36
CA THR A 231 7.78 2.19 20.09
C THR A 231 7.97 0.69 20.34
N PHE A 232 8.45 -0.06 19.35
CA PHE A 232 8.61 -1.51 19.43
C PHE A 232 9.72 -1.92 20.40
N PHE A 233 10.83 -1.18 20.44
CA PHE A 233 11.97 -1.46 21.33
C PHE A 233 11.92 -0.67 22.64
N ASP A 234 10.98 0.26 22.81
CA ASP A 234 10.86 1.17 23.96
C ASP A 234 12.18 1.92 24.24
N ARG A 235 12.83 2.41 23.17
CA ARG A 235 14.07 3.18 23.23
C ARG A 235 14.33 3.93 21.93
N ILE A 236 15.24 4.88 21.97
CA ILE A 236 15.75 5.58 20.78
C ILE A 236 16.49 4.58 19.87
N ILE A 237 16.25 4.69 18.58
CA ILE A 237 16.91 3.91 17.53
C ILE A 237 17.94 4.81 16.84
N ASP A 238 19.19 4.34 16.82
CA ASP A 238 20.27 5.07 16.17
C ASP A 238 20.28 4.90 14.64
N GLU A 239 21.13 5.69 13.97
CA GLU A 239 21.22 5.68 12.52
C GLU A 239 21.77 4.34 11.98
N GLY A 240 22.67 3.70 12.69
CA GLY A 240 23.23 2.39 12.31
C GLY A 240 22.14 1.32 12.29
N GLU A 241 21.27 1.29 13.30
CA GLU A 241 20.13 0.38 13.39
C GLU A 241 19.08 0.68 12.30
N MET A 242 18.84 1.97 12.00
CA MET A 242 17.97 2.37 10.88
C MET A 242 18.52 1.89 9.54
N ASN A 243 19.83 1.98 9.33
CA ASN A 243 20.48 1.52 8.11
C ASN A 243 20.36 -0.01 7.96
N LEU A 244 20.54 -0.77 9.03
CA LEU A 244 20.30 -2.22 9.05
C LEU A 244 18.83 -2.54 8.73
N HIS A 245 17.88 -1.82 9.34
CA HIS A 245 16.46 -2.05 9.11
C HIS A 245 16.05 -1.79 7.63
N HIS A 246 16.73 -0.88 6.96
CA HIS A 246 16.52 -0.59 5.54
C HIS A 246 17.28 -1.50 4.58
N LEU A 247 18.40 -2.09 5.01
CA LEU A 247 19.32 -2.82 4.14
C LEU A 247 18.60 -3.89 3.31
N SER A 248 17.87 -4.77 3.95
CA SER A 248 17.16 -5.85 3.27
C SER A 248 16.06 -5.33 2.32
N TYR A 249 15.45 -4.17 2.62
CA TYR A 249 14.49 -3.54 1.73
C TYR A 249 15.15 -2.96 0.48
N GLU A 250 16.29 -2.30 0.63
CA GLU A 250 17.05 -1.76 -0.50
C GLU A 250 17.52 -2.87 -1.43
N LEU A 251 18.07 -3.96 -0.89
CA LEU A 251 18.46 -5.13 -1.67
C LEU A 251 17.26 -5.77 -2.39
N PHE A 252 16.13 -5.88 -1.70
CA PHE A 252 14.92 -6.46 -2.26
C PHE A 252 14.35 -5.63 -3.42
N ARG A 253 14.45 -4.30 -3.36
CA ARG A 253 13.87 -3.37 -4.33
C ARG A 253 14.77 -3.12 -5.53
N TRP A 254 16.07 -2.95 -5.32
CA TRP A 254 16.99 -2.43 -6.33
C TRP A 254 17.89 -3.48 -6.98
N GLY A 255 17.99 -4.68 -6.40
CA GLY A 255 18.92 -5.69 -6.90
C GLY A 255 20.36 -5.18 -6.90
N ASN A 256 21.21 -5.74 -7.74
CA ASN A 256 22.63 -5.39 -7.86
C ASN A 256 22.96 -3.99 -8.42
N LYS A 257 22.04 -3.02 -8.38
CA LYS A 257 22.31 -1.67 -8.89
C LYS A 257 23.16 -0.78 -7.97
N LYS A 258 23.46 -1.22 -6.76
CA LYS A 258 24.53 -0.61 -5.94
C LYS A 258 25.76 -1.49 -6.03
N ASP A 259 26.77 -1.01 -6.74
CA ASP A 259 28.14 -1.56 -6.81
C ASP A 259 28.88 -1.45 -5.47
N GLY A 260 28.36 -2.09 -4.45
CA GLY A 260 28.97 -2.18 -3.13
C GLY A 260 28.64 -3.54 -2.56
N ALA A 261 29.58 -4.47 -2.62
CA ALA A 261 29.45 -5.75 -1.94
C ALA A 261 29.20 -5.47 -0.45
N ILE A 262 28.06 -5.98 0.09
CA ILE A 262 27.83 -5.97 1.52
C ILE A 262 28.98 -6.76 2.15
N ASP A 263 29.73 -6.11 3.04
CA ASP A 263 30.82 -6.76 3.72
C ASP A 263 30.32 -7.79 4.76
N GLN A 264 31.20 -8.68 5.18
CA GLN A 264 30.85 -9.75 6.11
C GLN A 264 30.42 -9.20 7.48
N VAL A 265 30.95 -8.06 7.88
CA VAL A 265 30.61 -7.42 9.18
C VAL A 265 29.19 -6.89 9.15
N THR A 266 28.82 -6.20 8.07
CA THR A 266 27.47 -5.68 7.85
C THR A 266 26.45 -6.82 7.75
N LEU A 267 26.79 -7.91 7.08
CA LEU A 267 25.93 -9.08 6.98
C LEU A 267 25.68 -9.74 8.37
N CYS A 268 26.71 -9.86 9.19
CA CYS A 268 26.56 -10.37 10.57
C CYS A 268 25.66 -9.47 11.42
N LYS A 269 25.85 -8.14 11.34
CA LYS A 269 25.01 -7.17 12.06
C LYS A 269 23.54 -7.23 11.60
N GLU A 270 23.29 -7.37 10.29
CA GLU A 270 21.93 -7.53 9.78
C GLU A 270 21.25 -8.79 10.34
N LYS A 271 21.96 -9.93 10.38
CA LYS A 271 21.45 -11.16 10.98
C LYS A 271 21.05 -10.95 12.45
N GLU A 272 21.96 -10.36 13.23
CA GLU A 272 21.71 -10.07 14.65
C GLU A 272 20.54 -9.11 14.84
N TRP A 273 20.39 -8.12 13.97
CA TRP A 273 19.28 -7.18 13.99
C TRP A 273 17.93 -7.88 13.78
N LEU A 274 17.84 -8.74 12.76
CA LEU A 274 16.62 -9.51 12.49
C LEU A 274 16.27 -10.47 13.64
N GLU A 275 17.30 -11.13 14.24
CA GLU A 275 17.11 -11.99 15.43
C GLU A 275 16.62 -11.18 16.64
N ARG A 276 17.15 -9.97 16.86
CA ARG A 276 16.69 -9.06 17.92
C ARG A 276 15.24 -8.64 17.75
N ILE A 277 14.80 -8.35 16.52
CA ILE A 277 13.39 -8.04 16.24
C ILE A 277 12.50 -9.22 16.62
N SER A 278 12.83 -10.44 16.21
CA SER A 278 12.05 -11.62 16.57
C SER A 278 11.99 -11.83 18.09
N GLN A 279 13.11 -11.69 18.81
CA GLN A 279 13.17 -11.83 20.27
C GLN A 279 12.37 -10.74 20.98
N GLN A 280 12.43 -9.50 20.52
CA GLN A 280 11.64 -8.41 21.11
C GLN A 280 10.14 -8.65 20.93
N ASN A 281 9.72 -9.20 19.78
CA ASN A 281 8.32 -9.53 19.56
C ASN A 281 7.80 -10.64 20.49
N LEU A 282 8.64 -11.57 20.93
CA LEU A 282 8.25 -12.55 21.96
C LEU A 282 7.85 -11.89 23.27
N ARG A 283 8.42 -10.70 23.57
CA ARG A 283 8.15 -9.93 24.80
C ARG A 283 6.89 -9.08 24.65
N ASN A 284 6.80 -8.26 23.61
CA ASN A 284 5.73 -7.26 23.44
C ASN A 284 4.52 -7.78 22.65
N LYS A 285 4.67 -8.89 21.90
CA LYS A 285 3.61 -9.57 21.12
C LYS A 285 2.87 -8.65 20.16
N MET A 286 3.56 -7.67 19.58
CA MET A 286 2.98 -6.71 18.64
C MET A 286 2.51 -7.40 17.36
N PHE A 287 3.19 -8.45 16.92
CA PHE A 287 2.89 -9.17 15.68
C PHE A 287 2.65 -10.67 15.93
N PRO A 288 1.85 -11.35 15.10
CA PRO A 288 1.81 -12.82 15.10
C PRO A 288 3.22 -13.37 14.85
N GLN A 289 3.80 -14.10 15.82
CA GLN A 289 5.21 -14.50 15.79
C GLN A 289 5.58 -15.26 14.52
N SER A 290 4.74 -16.20 14.08
CA SER A 290 5.02 -17.00 12.87
C SER A 290 5.02 -16.18 11.58
N ASP A 291 4.26 -15.09 11.51
CA ASP A 291 4.23 -14.19 10.35
C ASP A 291 5.48 -13.30 10.35
N LEU A 292 5.84 -12.76 11.51
CA LEU A 292 7.05 -11.98 11.67
C LEU A 292 8.30 -12.81 11.36
N ASP A 293 8.43 -14.00 11.94
CA ASP A 293 9.58 -14.88 11.69
C ASP A 293 9.70 -15.26 10.21
N ALA A 294 8.58 -15.51 9.52
CA ALA A 294 8.59 -15.77 8.09
C ALA A 294 9.08 -14.57 7.28
N LEU A 295 8.64 -13.37 7.65
CA LEU A 295 9.09 -12.14 6.99
C LEU A 295 10.59 -11.91 7.23
N LEU A 296 11.06 -12.04 8.47
CA LEU A 296 12.48 -11.87 8.83
C LEU A 296 13.37 -12.91 8.14
N CYS A 297 12.94 -14.18 8.10
CA CYS A 297 13.64 -15.24 7.36
C CYS A 297 13.71 -14.94 5.86
N SER A 298 12.63 -14.43 5.26
CA SER A 298 12.61 -14.09 3.83
C SER A 298 13.58 -12.93 3.52
N ARG A 299 13.69 -11.95 4.41
CA ARG A 299 14.65 -10.83 4.31
C ARG A 299 16.08 -11.32 4.44
N TRP A 300 16.35 -12.17 5.42
CA TRP A 300 17.67 -12.79 5.58
C TRP A 300 18.05 -13.63 4.35
N LEU A 301 17.12 -14.40 3.80
CA LEU A 301 17.35 -15.15 2.56
C LEU A 301 17.74 -14.24 1.40
N VAL A 302 17.08 -13.10 1.25
CA VAL A 302 17.44 -12.10 0.23
C VAL A 302 18.87 -11.61 0.46
N CYS A 303 19.27 -11.26 1.68
CA CYS A 303 20.65 -10.87 1.98
C CYS A 303 21.66 -11.97 1.61
N CYS A 304 21.38 -13.22 1.95
CA CYS A 304 22.23 -14.36 1.61
C CYS A 304 22.33 -14.59 0.08
N LEU A 305 21.25 -14.41 -0.67
CA LEU A 305 21.23 -14.56 -2.12
C LEU A 305 22.07 -13.48 -2.80
N PHE A 306 21.94 -12.22 -2.39
CA PHE A 306 22.69 -11.10 -3.00
C PHE A 306 24.18 -11.09 -2.62
N THR A 307 24.54 -11.69 -1.49
CA THR A 307 25.95 -11.80 -1.06
C THR A 307 26.59 -13.13 -1.45
N HIS A 308 25.86 -14.01 -2.15
CA HIS A 308 26.29 -15.38 -2.50
C HIS A 308 26.69 -16.23 -1.27
N LYS A 309 26.15 -15.90 -0.11
CA LYS A 309 26.39 -16.58 1.18
C LYS A 309 25.26 -17.56 1.53
N TYR A 310 24.90 -18.43 0.61
CA TYR A 310 23.74 -19.33 0.71
C TYR A 310 23.70 -20.18 1.98
N MET A 311 24.88 -20.66 2.45
CA MET A 311 24.95 -21.48 3.67
C MET A 311 24.69 -20.68 4.95
N ASP A 312 24.86 -19.35 4.92
CA ASP A 312 24.61 -18.50 6.08
C ASP A 312 23.11 -18.38 6.38
N PHE A 313 22.23 -18.69 5.40
CA PHE A 313 20.80 -18.76 5.65
C PHE A 313 20.45 -19.72 6.81
N PHE A 314 21.10 -20.87 6.86
CA PHE A 314 20.85 -21.89 7.89
C PHE A 314 21.41 -21.53 9.27
N ARG A 315 22.21 -20.48 9.37
CA ARG A 315 22.84 -20.02 10.62
C ARG A 315 22.01 -18.98 11.38
N ILE A 316 20.87 -18.53 10.83
CA ILE A 316 19.99 -17.59 11.51
C ILE A 316 19.22 -18.31 12.63
N LYS A 317 19.14 -17.68 13.80
CA LYS A 317 18.41 -18.19 14.97
C LYS A 317 16.91 -17.87 14.90
N LEU A 318 16.32 -18.09 13.77
CA LEU A 318 14.87 -17.96 13.52
C LEU A 318 14.31 -19.32 13.16
N PRO A 319 13.04 -19.62 13.45
CA PRO A 319 12.44 -20.92 13.26
C PRO A 319 12.04 -21.21 11.80
N TRP A 320 12.94 -20.98 10.83
CA TRP A 320 12.71 -21.12 9.39
C TRP A 320 12.23 -22.50 8.98
N ASN A 321 12.62 -23.56 9.72
CA ASN A 321 12.29 -24.96 9.46
C ASN A 321 10.91 -25.39 10.01
N ARG A 322 10.22 -24.57 10.79
CA ARG A 322 8.84 -24.84 11.20
C ARG A 322 7.93 -24.78 9.98
N ALA A 323 7.09 -25.80 9.76
CA ALA A 323 6.25 -25.92 8.58
C ALA A 323 5.44 -24.64 8.27
N GLY A 324 4.81 -24.03 9.27
CA GLY A 324 4.04 -22.80 9.10
C GLY A 324 4.89 -21.59 8.68
N VAL A 325 6.14 -21.48 9.14
CA VAL A 325 7.09 -20.42 8.75
C VAL A 325 7.60 -20.67 7.33
N PHE A 326 8.01 -21.88 7.03
CA PHE A 326 8.56 -22.26 5.73
C PHE A 326 7.60 -21.98 4.57
N PHE A 327 6.33 -22.38 4.68
CA PHE A 327 5.33 -22.11 3.65
C PHE A 327 5.07 -20.61 3.45
N LYS A 328 5.12 -19.82 4.52
CA LYS A 328 4.99 -18.36 4.45
C LYS A 328 6.20 -17.71 3.77
N ILE A 329 7.42 -18.20 4.01
CA ILE A 329 8.64 -17.75 3.31
C ILE A 329 8.49 -17.97 1.80
N ILE A 330 8.09 -19.16 1.37
CA ILE A 330 7.86 -19.47 -0.05
C ILE A 330 6.83 -18.51 -0.63
N LYS A 331 5.73 -18.28 0.07
CA LYS A 331 4.68 -17.36 -0.36
C LYS A 331 5.20 -15.92 -0.54
N LEU A 332 5.99 -15.42 0.41
CA LEU A 332 6.61 -14.09 0.33
C LEU A 332 7.55 -13.94 -0.88
N LEU A 333 8.27 -15.00 -1.24
CA LEU A 333 9.15 -14.99 -2.43
C LEU A 333 8.36 -14.95 -3.75
N ILE A 334 7.15 -15.54 -3.79
CA ILE A 334 6.27 -15.49 -4.97
C ILE A 334 5.70 -14.08 -5.19
N TYR A 335 5.54 -13.28 -4.15
CA TYR A 335 5.08 -11.88 -4.25
C TYR A 335 6.16 -10.91 -4.74
N LYS A 336 7.39 -11.38 -4.88
CA LYS A 336 8.47 -10.65 -5.52
C LYS A 336 8.34 -10.70 -7.06
#